data_a433451b94a1f1014d50d0d7a030fbc4
#
_entry.id   a433451b94a1f1014d50d0d7a030fbc4
#
_cell.length_a   1.000
_cell.length_b   1.000
_cell.length_c   1.000
_cell.angle_alpha   90.00
_cell.angle_beta   90.00
_cell.angle_gamma   90.00
#
_symmetry.space_group_name_H-M   'P 1'
#
loop_
_entity.id
_entity.type
_entity.pdbx_description
1 polymer ?
#
loop_
_entity_poly.entity_id
_entity_poly.type
_entity_poly.pdbx_seq_one_letter_code
_entity_poly.pdbx_strand_id
1 'polypeptide(L)'
;MNRLLQDSRFRLILAANIASSIGSGITMIAIPWLLVTSNNGDAVFGYVTLCMTLLSFILTPFVGHLVDRVSRKKILLVSQTISLLMLIVFTVWGFAGATYEVWHFMMIYTIGSLYYTFFYPTMFALNQEIFSKEQYNSLNGTMEIQGQLSSMIAGGVASVLITKWDLHYILLLDACTYIAAIYFYWKLPYERKIAQKSRESAKKNGAEGINYLWKRPVLFIFLLVSTMPFIGVMLTNYLFPVYVKDVLKASGSVYALENMIYAMGAIVAGAIIPIVSKKIGNEKTIIVSVVLYTIVISLIIHVNLPVYLAIMFFIAIGNSGVRVARNSFLMEWIPNDIIGRVDGVFRSIGLLIRVVLLATFTGMVSSGFLPLCFISLSGLLFVSSIAVFLTWKKGFEKDRVVMENDLFVTNKSM
;
A
#
# COMPACT_ATOMS: atom_id res chain seq x y z
N MET A 1 19.46 -6.83 -13.59
CA MET A 1 18.29 -7.72 -13.65
C MET A 1 18.68 -9.18 -13.94
N ASN A 2 19.45 -9.49 -14.97
CA ASN A 2 19.81 -10.89 -15.31
C ASN A 2 20.48 -11.69 -14.18
N ARG A 3 21.37 -11.07 -13.39
CA ARG A 3 22.03 -11.77 -12.26
C ARG A 3 21.09 -12.15 -11.11
N LEU A 4 20.04 -11.35 -10.84
CA LEU A 4 19.03 -11.66 -9.82
C LEU A 4 18.14 -12.84 -10.25
N LEU A 5 17.72 -12.87 -11.50
CA LEU A 5 16.90 -13.95 -12.05
C LEU A 5 17.65 -15.31 -12.12
N GLN A 6 18.99 -15.29 -12.09
CA GLN A 6 19.82 -16.50 -12.00
C GLN A 6 19.91 -17.04 -10.56
N ASP A 7 19.67 -16.21 -9.53
CA ASP A 7 19.69 -16.66 -8.12
C ASP A 7 18.43 -17.50 -7.82
N SER A 8 18.66 -18.76 -7.44
CA SER A 8 17.56 -19.70 -7.12
C SER A 8 16.70 -19.21 -5.96
N ARG A 9 17.28 -18.50 -4.99
CA ARG A 9 16.56 -17.91 -3.85
C ARG A 9 15.59 -16.83 -4.30
N PHE A 10 16.06 -15.97 -5.21
CA PHE A 10 15.21 -14.93 -5.80
C PHE A 10 14.03 -15.51 -6.58
N ARG A 11 14.27 -16.53 -7.40
CA ARG A 11 13.21 -17.21 -8.17
C ARG A 11 12.16 -17.86 -7.27
N LEU A 12 12.57 -18.48 -6.15
CA LEU A 12 11.66 -19.08 -5.20
C LEU A 12 10.81 -18.02 -4.48
N ILE A 13 11.42 -16.91 -4.04
CA ILE A 13 10.71 -15.78 -3.44
C ILE A 13 9.72 -15.16 -4.45
N LEU A 14 10.17 -14.94 -5.68
CA LEU A 14 9.34 -14.36 -6.73
C LEU A 14 8.14 -15.25 -7.07
N ALA A 15 8.37 -16.57 -7.22
CA ALA A 15 7.30 -17.54 -7.49
C ALA A 15 6.28 -17.62 -6.33
N ALA A 16 6.77 -17.65 -5.08
CA ALA A 16 5.91 -17.61 -3.90
C ALA A 16 5.05 -16.35 -3.85
N ASN A 17 5.66 -15.18 -4.10
CA ASN A 17 4.97 -13.90 -4.09
C ASN A 17 3.94 -13.80 -5.22
N ILE A 18 4.28 -14.21 -6.44
CA ILE A 18 3.34 -14.21 -7.57
C ILE A 18 2.12 -15.09 -7.23
N ALA A 19 2.36 -16.32 -6.77
CA ALA A 19 1.29 -17.24 -6.41
C ALA A 19 0.34 -16.61 -5.38
N SER A 20 0.85 -16.25 -4.19
CA SER A 20 0.01 -15.71 -3.12
C SER A 20 -0.61 -14.35 -3.46
N SER A 21 0.10 -13.48 -4.18
CA SER A 21 -0.44 -12.14 -4.52
C SER A 21 -1.59 -12.21 -5.52
N ILE A 22 -1.61 -13.18 -6.43
CA ILE A 22 -2.74 -13.34 -7.38
C ILE A 22 -3.96 -13.88 -6.63
N GLY A 23 -3.83 -14.96 -5.88
CA GLY A 23 -4.96 -15.55 -5.16
C GLY A 23 -5.55 -14.60 -4.13
N SER A 24 -4.70 -14.11 -3.20
CA SER A 24 -5.16 -13.15 -2.19
C SER A 24 -5.64 -11.83 -2.79
N GLY A 25 -5.10 -11.41 -3.93
CA GLY A 25 -5.58 -10.24 -4.67
C GLY A 25 -7.02 -10.43 -5.17
N ILE A 26 -7.35 -11.61 -5.72
CA ILE A 26 -8.72 -11.94 -6.15
C ILE A 26 -9.67 -11.92 -4.94
N THR A 27 -9.30 -12.59 -3.85
CA THR A 27 -10.09 -12.63 -2.62
C THR A 27 -10.29 -11.23 -2.02
N MET A 28 -9.22 -10.40 -1.97
CA MET A 28 -9.27 -9.04 -1.41
C MET A 28 -9.98 -8.02 -2.33
N ILE A 29 -10.36 -8.40 -3.54
CA ILE A 29 -11.30 -7.67 -4.40
C ILE A 29 -12.74 -8.19 -4.19
N ALA A 30 -12.90 -9.52 -4.16
CA ALA A 30 -14.22 -10.13 -4.03
C ALA A 30 -14.88 -9.83 -2.67
N ILE A 31 -14.16 -9.95 -1.57
CA ILE A 31 -14.73 -9.77 -0.22
C ILE A 31 -15.22 -8.34 0.07
N PRO A 32 -14.50 -7.25 -0.23
CA PRO A 32 -15.05 -5.91 -0.15
C PRO A 32 -16.33 -5.71 -0.95
N TRP A 33 -16.38 -6.26 -2.17
CA TRP A 33 -17.59 -6.21 -2.99
C TRP A 33 -18.77 -6.93 -2.32
N LEU A 34 -18.57 -8.16 -1.84
CA LEU A 34 -19.60 -8.93 -1.16
C LEU A 34 -20.04 -8.27 0.15
N LEU A 35 -19.11 -7.67 0.91
CA LEU A 35 -19.44 -6.88 2.10
C LEU A 35 -20.34 -5.70 1.74
N VAL A 36 -19.94 -4.87 0.79
CA VAL A 36 -20.68 -3.66 0.41
C VAL A 36 -22.07 -4.01 -0.16
N THR A 37 -22.21 -5.14 -0.84
CA THR A 37 -23.50 -5.58 -1.39
C THR A 37 -24.43 -6.29 -0.38
N SER A 38 -23.92 -6.57 0.85
CA SER A 38 -24.72 -7.14 1.94
C SER A 38 -25.63 -6.08 2.62
N ASN A 39 -26.58 -6.53 3.44
CA ASN A 39 -27.41 -5.63 4.24
C ASN A 39 -26.56 -4.74 5.16
N ASN A 40 -26.73 -3.43 5.09
CA ASN A 40 -25.91 -2.42 5.79
C ASN A 40 -24.41 -2.57 5.53
N GLY A 41 -24.02 -3.23 4.45
CA GLY A 41 -22.65 -3.64 4.16
C GLY A 41 -21.68 -2.48 3.98
N ASP A 42 -22.15 -1.33 3.51
CA ASP A 42 -21.35 -0.12 3.31
C ASP A 42 -20.76 0.39 4.63
N ALA A 43 -21.61 0.50 5.66
CA ALA A 43 -21.19 0.89 7.01
C ALA A 43 -20.30 -0.19 7.64
N VAL A 44 -20.70 -1.47 7.53
CA VAL A 44 -19.92 -2.60 8.06
C VAL A 44 -18.52 -2.63 7.46
N PHE A 45 -18.38 -2.50 6.14
CA PHE A 45 -17.07 -2.47 5.48
C PHE A 45 -16.23 -1.28 5.93
N GLY A 46 -16.84 -0.11 6.13
CA GLY A 46 -16.18 1.07 6.68
C GLY A 46 -15.64 0.83 8.09
N TYR A 47 -16.47 0.32 9.00
CA TYR A 47 -16.05 0.02 10.38
C TYR A 47 -15.00 -1.08 10.44
N VAL A 48 -15.12 -2.15 9.67
CA VAL A 48 -14.11 -3.21 9.60
C VAL A 48 -12.78 -2.66 9.10
N THR A 49 -12.79 -1.84 8.05
CA THR A 49 -11.59 -1.19 7.50
C THR A 49 -10.95 -0.24 8.52
N LEU A 50 -11.76 0.51 9.27
CA LEU A 50 -11.32 1.37 10.37
C LEU A 50 -10.66 0.55 11.49
N CYS A 51 -11.33 -0.50 11.97
CA CYS A 51 -10.82 -1.40 12.99
C CYS A 51 -9.49 -2.04 12.55
N MET A 52 -9.40 -2.50 11.30
CA MET A 52 -8.19 -3.09 10.75
C MET A 52 -7.06 -2.07 10.61
N THR A 53 -7.37 -0.82 10.28
CA THR A 53 -6.37 0.26 10.24
C THR A 53 -5.80 0.55 11.64
N LEU A 54 -6.67 0.65 12.64
CA LEU A 54 -6.27 0.84 14.04
C LEU A 54 -5.46 -0.36 14.56
N LEU A 55 -5.93 -1.58 14.29
CA LEU A 55 -5.24 -2.80 14.69
C LEU A 55 -3.86 -2.91 14.05
N SER A 56 -3.74 -2.61 12.75
CA SER A 56 -2.45 -2.59 12.05
C SER A 56 -1.50 -1.55 12.64
N PHE A 57 -2.01 -0.38 13.02
CA PHE A 57 -1.21 0.65 13.69
C PHE A 57 -0.66 0.15 15.04
N ILE A 58 -1.51 -0.46 15.87
CA ILE A 58 -1.11 -1.02 17.17
C ILE A 58 -0.14 -2.18 17.00
N LEU A 59 -0.36 -3.05 16.00
CA LEU A 59 0.47 -4.23 15.77
C LEU A 59 1.84 -3.90 15.13
N THR A 60 1.97 -2.78 14.42
CA THR A 60 3.21 -2.44 13.71
C THR A 60 4.49 -2.56 14.56
N PRO A 61 4.59 -2.00 15.78
CA PRO A 61 5.78 -2.15 16.61
C PRO A 61 6.01 -3.59 17.06
N PHE A 62 4.95 -4.36 17.32
CA PHE A 62 5.06 -5.77 17.70
C PHE A 62 5.54 -6.64 16.54
N VAL A 63 5.03 -6.37 15.33
CA VAL A 63 5.47 -7.06 14.11
C VAL A 63 6.93 -6.77 13.84
N GLY A 64 7.38 -5.51 13.94
CA GLY A 64 8.78 -5.14 13.82
C GLY A 64 9.67 -5.93 14.79
N HIS A 65 9.28 -5.97 16.07
CA HIS A 65 9.99 -6.74 17.08
C HIS A 65 10.03 -8.26 16.81
N LEU A 66 8.92 -8.81 16.32
CA LEU A 66 8.83 -10.22 15.94
C LEU A 66 9.77 -10.54 14.75
N VAL A 67 9.78 -9.68 13.73
CA VAL A 67 10.64 -9.79 12.53
C VAL A 67 12.13 -9.75 12.90
N ASP A 68 12.48 -8.96 13.91
CA ASP A 68 13.85 -8.89 14.42
C ASP A 68 14.27 -10.12 15.23
N ARG A 69 13.33 -10.78 15.92
CA ARG A 69 13.63 -11.91 16.82
C ARG A 69 13.43 -13.29 16.23
N VAL A 70 12.51 -13.44 15.29
CA VAL A 70 12.13 -14.72 14.68
C VAL A 70 12.68 -14.83 13.26
N SER A 71 12.90 -16.05 12.79
CA SER A 71 13.26 -16.33 11.39
C SER A 71 12.18 -15.78 10.44
N ARG A 72 12.58 -14.90 9.50
CA ARG A 72 11.66 -14.28 8.52
C ARG A 72 10.92 -15.34 7.69
N LYS A 73 11.63 -16.39 7.27
CA LYS A 73 11.03 -17.55 6.59
C LYS A 73 9.94 -18.20 7.46
N LYS A 74 10.18 -18.37 8.77
CA LYS A 74 9.19 -18.96 9.68
C LYS A 74 7.95 -18.08 9.82
N ILE A 75 8.12 -16.75 9.93
CA ILE A 75 6.99 -15.81 9.99
C ILE A 75 6.15 -15.91 8.71
N LEU A 76 6.78 -15.92 7.53
CA LEU A 76 6.08 -16.06 6.26
C LEU A 76 5.32 -17.39 6.17
N LEU A 77 5.95 -18.50 6.52
CA LEU A 77 5.31 -19.82 6.52
C LEU A 77 4.12 -19.87 7.47
N VAL A 78 4.27 -19.38 8.71
CA VAL A 78 3.21 -19.40 9.72
C VAL A 78 2.04 -18.51 9.29
N SER A 79 2.31 -17.27 8.82
CA SER A 79 1.23 -16.36 8.38
C SER A 79 0.46 -16.93 7.18
N GLN A 80 1.15 -17.53 6.21
CA GLN A 80 0.51 -18.19 5.07
C GLN A 80 -0.28 -19.43 5.47
N THR A 81 0.25 -20.24 6.41
CA THR A 81 -0.47 -21.41 6.91
C THR A 81 -1.74 -21.04 7.66
N ILE A 82 -1.71 -20.00 8.50
CA ILE A 82 -2.90 -19.51 9.20
C ILE A 82 -3.94 -19.03 8.18
N SER A 83 -3.55 -18.23 7.18
CA SER A 83 -4.45 -17.78 6.12
C SER A 83 -5.05 -18.96 5.34
N LEU A 84 -4.21 -19.93 4.96
CA LEU A 84 -4.65 -21.16 4.27
C LEU A 84 -5.69 -21.93 5.08
N LEU A 85 -5.43 -22.19 6.37
CA LEU A 85 -6.36 -22.93 7.22
C LEU A 85 -7.72 -22.26 7.31
N MET A 86 -7.73 -20.94 7.46
CA MET A 86 -8.98 -20.17 7.50
C MET A 86 -9.73 -20.18 6.15
N LEU A 87 -9.00 -20.06 5.03
CA LEU A 87 -9.61 -20.20 3.71
C LEU A 87 -10.20 -21.60 3.51
N ILE A 88 -9.52 -22.66 3.96
CA ILE A 88 -10.06 -24.04 3.88
C ILE A 88 -11.35 -24.16 4.69
N VAL A 89 -11.41 -23.62 5.92
CA VAL A 89 -12.62 -23.64 6.74
C VAL A 89 -13.80 -23.04 6.00
N PHE A 90 -13.64 -21.83 5.46
CA PHE A 90 -14.71 -21.16 4.72
C PHE A 90 -15.01 -21.81 3.37
N THR A 91 -14.04 -22.40 2.71
CA THR A 91 -14.24 -23.18 1.49
C THR A 91 -15.10 -24.41 1.76
N VAL A 92 -14.76 -25.20 2.78
CA VAL A 92 -15.54 -26.38 3.19
C VAL A 92 -16.95 -25.98 3.63
N TRP A 93 -17.11 -24.85 4.36
CA TRP A 93 -18.40 -24.27 4.73
C TRP A 93 -19.32 -24.09 3.53
N GLY A 94 -18.81 -23.48 2.45
CA GLY A 94 -19.59 -23.27 1.22
C GLY A 94 -19.90 -24.58 0.48
N PHE A 95 -18.94 -25.50 0.38
CA PHE A 95 -19.20 -26.82 -0.23
C PHE A 95 -20.20 -27.68 0.56
N ALA A 96 -20.33 -27.47 1.87
CA ALA A 96 -21.37 -28.09 2.68
C ALA A 96 -22.78 -27.49 2.44
N GLY A 97 -22.92 -26.54 1.51
CA GLY A 97 -24.19 -25.89 1.19
C GLY A 97 -24.62 -24.81 2.18
N ALA A 98 -23.76 -24.43 3.11
CA ALA A 98 -24.05 -23.38 4.07
C ALA A 98 -23.92 -21.98 3.46
N THR A 99 -24.82 -21.07 3.83
CA THR A 99 -24.82 -19.69 3.34
C THR A 99 -23.75 -18.85 4.04
N TYR A 100 -23.18 -17.91 3.29
CA TYR A 100 -22.27 -16.92 3.84
C TYR A 100 -23.03 -15.70 4.36
N GLU A 101 -22.77 -15.36 5.60
CA GLU A 101 -23.27 -14.15 6.25
C GLU A 101 -22.20 -13.07 6.33
N VAL A 102 -22.58 -11.85 6.67
CA VAL A 102 -21.69 -10.68 6.77
C VAL A 102 -20.45 -10.92 7.63
N TRP A 103 -20.62 -11.63 8.76
CA TRP A 103 -19.49 -11.91 9.66
C TRP A 103 -18.42 -12.84 9.05
N HIS A 104 -18.79 -13.73 8.11
CA HIS A 104 -17.84 -14.57 7.37
C HIS A 104 -16.95 -13.67 6.48
N PHE A 105 -17.56 -12.72 5.76
CA PHE A 105 -16.80 -11.76 4.95
C PHE A 105 -15.89 -10.89 5.79
N MET A 106 -16.38 -10.42 6.97
CA MET A 106 -15.57 -9.66 7.92
C MET A 106 -14.35 -10.46 8.38
N MET A 107 -14.49 -11.74 8.70
CA MET A 107 -13.39 -12.60 9.13
C MET A 107 -12.37 -12.82 8.02
N ILE A 108 -12.83 -13.13 6.80
CA ILE A 108 -11.93 -13.32 5.65
C ILE A 108 -11.15 -12.03 5.36
N TYR A 109 -11.82 -10.87 5.35
CA TYR A 109 -11.16 -9.57 5.18
C TYR A 109 -10.13 -9.27 6.28
N THR A 110 -10.49 -9.56 7.53
CA THR A 110 -9.60 -9.37 8.69
C THR A 110 -8.33 -10.19 8.56
N ILE A 111 -8.45 -11.47 8.20
CA ILE A 111 -7.31 -12.37 8.04
C ILE A 111 -6.41 -11.94 6.90
N GLY A 112 -6.99 -11.58 5.74
CA GLY A 112 -6.23 -11.04 4.62
C GLY A 112 -5.49 -9.74 4.98
N SER A 113 -6.13 -8.84 5.72
CA SER A 113 -5.51 -7.59 6.18
C SER A 113 -4.39 -7.84 7.18
N LEU A 114 -4.57 -8.77 8.13
CA LEU A 114 -3.54 -9.20 9.06
C LEU A 114 -2.37 -9.86 8.33
N TYR A 115 -2.65 -10.74 7.38
CA TYR A 115 -1.61 -11.35 6.55
C TYR A 115 -0.69 -10.27 5.95
N TYR A 116 -1.22 -9.23 5.32
CA TYR A 116 -0.42 -8.15 4.75
C TYR A 116 0.33 -7.32 5.80
N THR A 117 -0.23 -7.16 7.01
CA THR A 117 0.43 -6.47 8.12
C THR A 117 1.73 -7.17 8.54
N PHE A 118 1.77 -8.51 8.49
CA PHE A 118 2.98 -9.30 8.75
C PHE A 118 3.86 -9.47 7.52
N PHE A 119 3.26 -9.66 6.35
CA PHE A 119 3.95 -9.99 5.10
C PHE A 119 4.95 -8.91 4.66
N TYR A 120 4.50 -7.65 4.54
CA TYR A 120 5.35 -6.60 3.99
C TYR A 120 6.63 -6.33 4.79
N PRO A 121 6.58 -6.13 6.13
CA PRO A 121 7.79 -5.92 6.91
C PRO A 121 8.72 -7.14 6.91
N THR A 122 8.13 -8.35 6.96
CA THR A 122 8.90 -9.60 6.95
C THR A 122 9.60 -9.82 5.63
N MET A 123 8.92 -9.58 4.51
CA MET A 123 9.49 -9.71 3.17
C MET A 123 10.60 -8.68 2.93
N PHE A 124 10.40 -7.44 3.38
CA PHE A 124 11.41 -6.40 3.30
C PHE A 124 12.69 -6.82 4.06
N ALA A 125 12.55 -7.29 5.30
CA ALA A 125 13.67 -7.74 6.12
C ALA A 125 14.34 -9.01 5.55
N LEU A 126 13.55 -9.96 5.00
CA LEU A 126 14.09 -11.16 4.34
C LEU A 126 14.95 -10.79 3.14
N ASN A 127 14.47 -9.89 2.30
CA ASN A 127 15.18 -9.41 1.13
C ASN A 127 16.50 -8.73 1.50
N GLN A 128 16.50 -7.90 2.55
CA GLN A 128 17.74 -7.27 3.05
C GLN A 128 18.75 -8.26 3.61
N GLU A 129 18.29 -9.38 4.16
CA GLU A 129 19.20 -10.40 4.73
C GLU A 129 19.79 -11.32 3.67
N ILE A 130 19.05 -11.63 2.61
CA ILE A 130 19.47 -12.57 1.56
C ILE A 130 20.34 -11.90 0.49
N PHE A 131 20.02 -10.65 0.10
CA PHE A 131 20.64 -9.96 -1.02
C PHE A 131 21.60 -8.87 -0.57
N SER A 132 22.59 -8.55 -1.42
CA SER A 132 23.57 -7.50 -1.15
C SER A 132 23.02 -6.11 -1.49
N LYS A 133 23.64 -5.06 -0.93
CA LYS A 133 23.21 -3.66 -1.13
C LYS A 133 23.21 -3.26 -2.62
N GLU A 134 24.17 -3.77 -3.39
CA GLU A 134 24.28 -3.50 -4.84
C GLU A 134 23.10 -4.06 -5.63
N GLN A 135 22.40 -5.06 -5.08
CA GLN A 135 21.25 -5.70 -5.72
C GLN A 135 19.93 -5.02 -5.36
N TYR A 136 19.86 -4.18 -4.31
CA TYR A 136 18.60 -3.64 -3.76
C TYR A 136 17.79 -2.86 -4.78
N ASN A 137 18.41 -2.03 -5.64
CA ASN A 137 17.66 -1.28 -6.63
C ASN A 137 16.97 -2.19 -7.65
N SER A 138 17.68 -3.21 -8.14
CA SER A 138 17.12 -4.18 -9.08
C SER A 138 16.08 -5.09 -8.42
N LEU A 139 16.30 -5.48 -7.17
CA LEU A 139 15.39 -6.27 -6.35
C LEU A 139 14.06 -5.53 -6.13
N ASN A 140 14.13 -4.30 -5.62
CA ASN A 140 12.95 -3.49 -5.33
C ASN A 140 12.16 -3.18 -6.60
N GLY A 141 12.85 -2.86 -7.71
CA GLY A 141 12.21 -2.64 -9.00
C GLY A 141 11.48 -3.90 -9.51
N THR A 142 12.10 -5.07 -9.39
CA THR A 142 11.45 -6.32 -9.84
C THR A 142 10.28 -6.70 -8.93
N MET A 143 10.37 -6.50 -7.61
CA MET A 143 9.27 -6.74 -6.67
C MET A 143 8.10 -5.77 -6.89
N GLU A 144 8.37 -4.51 -7.21
CA GLU A 144 7.32 -3.54 -7.57
C GLU A 144 6.60 -3.97 -8.86
N ILE A 145 7.34 -4.32 -9.91
CA ILE A 145 6.76 -4.82 -11.16
C ILE A 145 5.92 -6.08 -10.89
N GLN A 146 6.44 -7.03 -10.11
CA GLN A 146 5.73 -8.24 -9.73
C GLN A 146 4.42 -7.90 -9.01
N GLY A 147 4.46 -7.00 -8.03
CA GLY A 147 3.26 -6.60 -7.29
C GLY A 147 2.19 -6.00 -8.19
N GLN A 148 2.58 -5.09 -9.09
CA GLN A 148 1.63 -4.44 -10.02
C GLN A 148 1.07 -5.43 -11.06
N LEU A 149 1.91 -6.32 -11.60
CA LEU A 149 1.46 -7.36 -12.53
C LEU A 149 0.50 -8.35 -11.85
N SER A 150 0.81 -8.78 -10.62
CA SER A 150 -0.08 -9.64 -9.85
C SER A 150 -1.43 -8.97 -9.56
N SER A 151 -1.43 -7.68 -9.21
CA SER A 151 -2.66 -6.90 -8.99
C SER A 151 -3.48 -6.77 -10.27
N MET A 152 -2.82 -6.53 -11.41
CA MET A 152 -3.48 -6.46 -12.71
C MET A 152 -4.14 -7.78 -13.08
N ILE A 153 -3.41 -8.91 -12.92
CA ILE A 153 -3.93 -10.26 -13.19
C ILE A 153 -5.08 -10.57 -12.22
N ALA A 154 -4.90 -10.29 -10.93
CA ALA A 154 -5.95 -10.52 -9.92
C ALA A 154 -7.22 -9.72 -10.24
N GLY A 155 -7.12 -8.45 -10.60
CA GLY A 155 -8.25 -7.62 -11.00
C GLY A 155 -8.95 -8.13 -12.24
N GLY A 156 -8.17 -8.50 -13.28
CA GLY A 156 -8.70 -9.07 -14.51
C GLY A 156 -9.42 -10.41 -14.28
N VAL A 157 -8.83 -11.32 -13.51
CA VAL A 157 -9.44 -12.61 -13.16
C VAL A 157 -10.67 -12.41 -12.26
N ALA A 158 -10.57 -11.57 -11.23
CA ALA A 158 -11.68 -11.27 -10.33
C ALA A 158 -12.88 -10.68 -11.09
N SER A 159 -12.66 -9.85 -12.13
CA SER A 159 -13.76 -9.26 -12.93
C SER A 159 -14.65 -10.30 -13.60
N VAL A 160 -14.11 -11.48 -13.89
CA VAL A 160 -14.85 -12.61 -14.45
C VAL A 160 -15.43 -13.48 -13.34
N LEU A 161 -14.63 -13.81 -12.32
CA LEU A 161 -15.00 -14.78 -11.30
C LEU A 161 -16.11 -14.28 -10.37
N ILE A 162 -16.11 -13.03 -9.96
CA ILE A 162 -17.09 -12.46 -9.01
C ILE A 162 -18.54 -12.61 -9.49
N THR A 163 -18.76 -12.66 -10.81
CA THR A 163 -20.11 -12.79 -11.38
C THR A 163 -20.48 -14.20 -11.79
N LYS A 164 -19.49 -15.10 -11.91
CA LYS A 164 -19.71 -16.45 -12.44
C LYS A 164 -19.51 -17.56 -11.43
N TRP A 165 -18.76 -17.30 -10.37
CA TRP A 165 -18.39 -18.31 -9.38
C TRP A 165 -18.96 -17.95 -8.02
N ASP A 166 -19.40 -18.97 -7.29
CA ASP A 166 -19.69 -18.82 -5.87
C ASP A 166 -18.41 -18.59 -5.08
N LEU A 167 -18.52 -17.93 -3.94
CA LEU A 167 -17.38 -17.54 -3.12
C LEU A 167 -16.46 -18.72 -2.76
N HIS A 168 -17.02 -19.91 -2.47
CA HIS A 168 -16.20 -21.07 -2.08
C HIS A 168 -15.22 -21.52 -3.18
N TYR A 169 -15.54 -21.33 -4.46
CA TYR A 169 -14.59 -21.60 -5.56
C TYR A 169 -13.47 -20.56 -5.61
N ILE A 170 -13.79 -19.30 -5.33
CA ILE A 170 -12.77 -18.22 -5.25
C ILE A 170 -11.83 -18.47 -4.07
N LEU A 171 -12.37 -18.87 -2.90
CA LEU A 171 -11.57 -19.20 -1.72
C LEU A 171 -10.72 -20.46 -1.94
N LEU A 172 -11.24 -21.46 -2.67
CA LEU A 172 -10.48 -22.66 -3.05
C LEU A 172 -9.29 -22.29 -3.95
N LEU A 173 -9.51 -21.44 -4.94
CA LEU A 173 -8.44 -20.95 -5.81
C LEU A 173 -7.35 -20.26 -5.00
N ASP A 174 -7.72 -19.36 -4.09
CA ASP A 174 -6.78 -18.67 -3.21
C ASP A 174 -6.04 -19.67 -2.29
N ALA A 175 -6.74 -20.64 -1.69
CA ALA A 175 -6.13 -21.69 -0.88
C ALA A 175 -5.06 -22.48 -1.68
N CYS A 176 -5.34 -22.82 -2.94
CA CYS A 176 -4.36 -23.47 -3.83
C CYS A 176 -3.13 -22.58 -4.06
N THR A 177 -3.31 -21.28 -4.21
CA THR A 177 -2.17 -20.33 -4.37
C THR A 177 -1.33 -20.22 -3.09
N TYR A 178 -1.96 -20.25 -1.91
CA TYR A 178 -1.23 -20.31 -0.63
C TYR A 178 -0.44 -21.60 -0.48
N ILE A 179 -0.97 -22.76 -0.88
CA ILE A 179 -0.25 -24.04 -0.87
C ILE A 179 1.00 -23.94 -1.76
N ALA A 180 0.86 -23.40 -2.97
CA ALA A 180 1.99 -23.18 -3.88
C ALA A 180 3.04 -22.24 -3.25
N ALA A 181 2.61 -21.14 -2.64
CA ALA A 181 3.51 -20.20 -2.00
C ALA A 181 4.25 -20.80 -0.79
N ILE A 182 3.55 -21.57 0.06
CA ILE A 182 4.14 -22.32 1.19
C ILE A 182 5.21 -23.29 0.68
N TYR A 183 4.93 -24.01 -0.41
CA TYR A 183 5.89 -24.93 -1.01
C TYR A 183 7.17 -24.20 -1.47
N PHE A 184 7.06 -23.07 -2.17
CA PHE A 184 8.22 -22.30 -2.60
C PHE A 184 9.01 -21.72 -1.43
N TYR A 185 8.34 -21.15 -0.40
CA TYR A 185 9.02 -20.67 0.81
C TYR A 185 9.66 -21.81 1.60
N TRP A 186 9.02 -22.98 1.66
CA TRP A 186 9.60 -24.13 2.33
C TRP A 186 10.91 -24.58 1.66
N LYS A 187 10.96 -24.58 0.32
CA LYS A 187 12.16 -24.89 -0.46
C LYS A 187 13.23 -23.79 -0.41
N LEU A 188 12.93 -22.59 0.08
CA LEU A 188 13.89 -21.51 0.11
C LEU A 188 15.09 -21.86 1.03
N PRO A 189 16.33 -21.94 0.50
CA PRO A 189 17.52 -22.14 1.32
C PRO A 189 17.82 -20.83 2.06
N TYR A 190 17.45 -20.78 3.33
CA TYR A 190 17.59 -19.61 4.17
C TYR A 190 17.96 -20.05 5.59
N GLU A 191 19.12 -19.56 6.03
CA GLU A 191 19.58 -19.63 7.40
C GLU A 191 19.63 -18.21 7.98
N ARG A 192 19.04 -18.05 9.15
CA ARG A 192 19.01 -16.75 9.81
C ARG A 192 20.42 -16.34 10.23
N LYS A 193 20.90 -15.21 9.76
CA LYS A 193 22.11 -14.56 10.28
C LYS A 193 21.73 -13.83 11.57
N ILE A 194 22.21 -14.32 12.70
CA ILE A 194 22.03 -13.64 14.00
C ILE A 194 22.88 -12.38 13.99
N ALA A 195 22.26 -11.25 13.73
CA ALA A 195 22.95 -9.95 13.81
C ALA A 195 23.16 -9.60 15.29
N GLN A 196 24.39 -9.74 15.77
CA GLN A 196 24.80 -9.34 17.13
C GLN A 196 24.70 -7.83 17.40
N LYS A 197 24.49 -7.01 16.38
CA LYS A 197 24.58 -5.54 16.44
C LYS A 197 23.27 -4.76 16.64
N SER A 198 22.09 -5.38 16.74
CA SER A 198 20.82 -4.62 16.75
C SER A 198 20.41 -4.03 18.12
N ARG A 199 21.13 -4.34 19.22
CA ARG A 199 20.73 -3.86 20.56
C ARG A 199 21.08 -2.38 20.84
N GLU A 200 22.12 -1.83 20.22
CA GLU A 200 22.52 -0.44 20.45
C GLU A 200 21.81 0.56 19.54
N SER A 201 21.43 0.15 18.31
CA SER A 201 20.74 1.01 17.35
C SER A 201 19.27 1.31 17.72
N ALA A 202 18.61 0.40 18.42
CA ALA A 202 17.23 0.59 18.84
C ALA A 202 17.04 1.60 19.98
N LYS A 203 18.11 1.96 20.70
CA LYS A 203 18.10 2.98 21.77
C LYS A 203 18.32 4.42 21.29
N LYS A 204 18.72 4.63 20.03
CA LYS A 204 18.80 5.98 19.47
C LYS A 204 17.39 6.49 19.12
N ASN A 205 16.98 7.46 19.89
CA ASN A 205 15.66 8.06 20.04
C ASN A 205 14.89 8.28 18.73
N GLY A 206 13.64 7.77 18.65
CA GLY A 206 12.69 8.12 17.60
C GLY A 206 12.42 9.64 17.47
N ALA A 207 12.77 10.41 18.50
CA ALA A 207 12.78 11.87 18.50
C ALA A 207 13.74 12.52 17.47
N GLU A 208 14.77 11.82 17.01
CA GLU A 208 15.74 12.43 16.06
C GLU A 208 15.10 12.76 14.71
N GLY A 209 14.23 11.89 14.19
CA GLY A 209 13.49 12.16 12.95
C GLY A 209 12.57 13.38 13.07
N ILE A 210 11.85 13.48 14.17
CA ILE A 210 10.99 14.62 14.48
C ILE A 210 11.83 15.88 14.63
N ASN A 211 12.90 15.83 15.40
CA ASN A 211 13.78 16.99 15.65
C ASN A 211 14.45 17.49 14.36
N TYR A 212 14.82 16.57 13.46
CA TYR A 212 15.34 16.90 12.14
C TYR A 212 14.32 17.68 11.31
N LEU A 213 13.06 17.27 11.33
CA LEU A 213 11.98 17.90 10.59
C LEU A 213 11.54 19.24 11.19
N TRP A 214 11.51 19.38 12.52
CA TRP A 214 11.18 20.64 13.19
C TRP A 214 12.15 21.77 12.83
N LYS A 215 13.42 21.46 12.63
CA LYS A 215 14.41 22.43 12.17
C LYS A 215 14.24 22.84 10.70
N ARG A 216 13.39 22.12 9.93
CA ARG A 216 13.19 22.29 8.47
C ARG A 216 11.69 22.34 8.12
N PRO A 217 10.98 23.37 8.56
CA PRO A 217 9.52 23.41 8.47
C PRO A 217 8.99 23.42 7.04
N VAL A 218 9.69 24.03 6.08
CA VAL A 218 9.28 24.06 4.67
C VAL A 218 9.37 22.66 4.07
N LEU A 219 10.46 21.95 4.31
CA LEU A 219 10.65 20.55 3.89
C LEU A 219 9.63 19.63 4.57
N PHE A 220 9.39 19.83 5.88
CA PHE A 220 8.39 19.04 6.61
C PHE A 220 7.00 19.17 6.01
N ILE A 221 6.52 20.40 5.79
CA ILE A 221 5.21 20.65 5.21
C ILE A 221 5.13 20.09 3.79
N PHE A 222 6.14 20.33 2.94
CA PHE A 222 6.18 19.80 1.58
C PHE A 222 6.03 18.27 1.56
N LEU A 223 6.82 17.56 2.37
CA LEU A 223 6.75 16.11 2.46
C LEU A 223 5.44 15.62 3.05
N LEU A 224 4.90 16.31 4.05
CA LEU A 224 3.63 15.94 4.69
C LEU A 224 2.46 16.05 3.70
N VAL A 225 2.31 17.21 3.05
CA VAL A 225 1.19 17.42 2.14
C VAL A 225 1.32 16.58 0.86
N SER A 226 2.53 16.22 0.45
CA SER A 226 2.76 15.29 -0.66
C SER A 226 2.34 13.85 -0.34
N THR A 227 2.04 13.48 0.93
CA THR A 227 1.49 12.16 1.27
C THR A 227 -0.02 12.04 1.03
N MET A 228 -0.72 13.16 0.81
CA MET A 228 -2.19 13.17 0.69
C MET A 228 -2.74 12.29 -0.45
N PRO A 229 -2.14 12.19 -1.65
CA PRO A 229 -2.61 11.23 -2.65
C PRO A 229 -2.58 9.78 -2.17
N PHE A 230 -1.55 9.37 -1.42
CA PHE A 230 -1.46 8.04 -0.84
C PHE A 230 -2.56 7.79 0.21
N ILE A 231 -2.83 8.78 1.08
CA ILE A 231 -3.95 8.72 2.03
C ILE A 231 -5.27 8.65 1.26
N GLY A 232 -5.41 9.45 0.20
CA GLY A 232 -6.58 9.43 -0.68
C GLY A 232 -6.87 8.05 -1.27
N VAL A 233 -5.85 7.36 -1.80
CA VAL A 233 -6.01 5.98 -2.30
C VAL A 233 -6.47 5.03 -1.19
N MET A 234 -5.93 5.16 0.01
CA MET A 234 -6.35 4.33 1.14
C MET A 234 -7.80 4.55 1.57
N LEU A 235 -8.31 5.78 1.39
CA LEU A 235 -9.72 6.10 1.63
C LEU A 235 -10.61 5.62 0.48
N THR A 236 -10.17 5.80 -0.76
CA THR A 236 -10.92 5.36 -1.93
C THR A 236 -11.01 3.85 -2.06
N ASN A 237 -10.08 3.08 -1.50
CA ASN A 237 -10.23 1.62 -1.36
C ASN A 237 -11.50 1.23 -0.57
N TYR A 238 -11.97 2.09 0.34
CA TYR A 238 -13.27 1.94 0.98
C TYR A 238 -14.42 2.54 0.15
N LEU A 239 -14.22 3.73 -0.42
CA LEU A 239 -15.29 4.46 -1.10
C LEU A 239 -15.65 3.88 -2.48
N PHE A 240 -14.69 3.33 -3.23
CA PHE A 240 -14.93 2.88 -4.60
C PHE A 240 -15.92 1.72 -4.72
N PRO A 241 -15.84 0.62 -3.93
CA PRO A 241 -16.86 -0.42 -4.05
C PRO A 241 -18.25 0.10 -3.70
N VAL A 242 -18.38 1.03 -2.73
CA VAL A 242 -19.65 1.71 -2.41
C VAL A 242 -20.11 2.57 -3.59
N TYR A 243 -19.22 3.33 -4.21
CA TYR A 243 -19.52 4.19 -5.36
C TYR A 243 -19.96 3.39 -6.58
N VAL A 244 -19.27 2.29 -6.89
CA VAL A 244 -19.63 1.39 -8.01
C VAL A 244 -21.00 0.79 -7.79
N LYS A 245 -21.32 0.37 -6.57
CA LYS A 245 -22.63 -0.19 -6.21
C LYS A 245 -23.74 0.86 -6.24
N ASP A 246 -23.58 1.95 -5.49
CA ASP A 246 -24.68 2.86 -5.15
C ASP A 246 -24.87 4.00 -6.17
N VAL A 247 -23.79 4.48 -6.79
CA VAL A 247 -23.83 5.59 -7.74
C VAL A 247 -23.85 5.07 -9.18
N LEU A 248 -22.86 4.26 -9.54
CA LEU A 248 -22.79 3.72 -10.90
C LEU A 248 -23.77 2.60 -11.16
N LYS A 249 -24.38 2.00 -10.11
CA LYS A 249 -25.29 0.84 -10.21
C LYS A 249 -24.69 -0.30 -11.02
N ALA A 250 -23.36 -0.47 -10.92
CA ALA A 250 -22.59 -1.43 -11.70
C ALA A 250 -22.31 -2.71 -10.90
N SER A 251 -21.82 -3.73 -11.59
CA SER A 251 -21.52 -5.04 -11.01
C SER A 251 -20.13 -5.12 -10.38
N GLY A 252 -19.89 -6.19 -9.61
CA GLY A 252 -18.57 -6.51 -9.07
C GLY A 252 -17.49 -6.70 -10.13
N SER A 253 -17.86 -7.09 -11.35
CA SER A 253 -16.93 -7.12 -12.49
C SER A 253 -16.33 -5.75 -12.80
N VAL A 254 -17.12 -4.69 -12.71
CA VAL A 254 -16.66 -3.32 -12.91
C VAL A 254 -15.71 -2.90 -11.80
N TYR A 255 -16.04 -3.21 -10.55
CA TYR A 255 -15.15 -2.97 -9.41
C TYR A 255 -13.82 -3.70 -9.54
N ALA A 256 -13.83 -4.94 -9.99
CA ALA A 256 -12.59 -5.69 -10.22
C ALA A 256 -11.81 -5.15 -11.43
N LEU A 257 -12.50 -4.75 -12.50
CA LEU A 257 -11.89 -4.15 -13.70
C LEU A 257 -11.19 -2.82 -13.38
N GLU A 258 -11.77 -2.00 -12.49
CA GLU A 258 -11.11 -0.75 -12.05
C GLU A 258 -9.76 -1.03 -11.39
N ASN A 259 -9.66 -2.09 -10.55
CA ASN A 259 -8.41 -2.49 -9.92
C ASN A 259 -7.36 -2.92 -10.96
N MET A 260 -7.78 -3.63 -12.01
CA MET A 260 -6.91 -3.98 -13.14
C MET A 260 -6.40 -2.72 -13.86
N ILE A 261 -7.28 -1.78 -14.18
CA ILE A 261 -6.94 -0.55 -14.89
C ILE A 261 -6.03 0.33 -14.03
N TYR A 262 -6.31 0.42 -12.72
CA TYR A 262 -5.44 1.12 -11.77
C TYR A 262 -4.02 0.51 -11.78
N ALA A 263 -3.89 -0.81 -11.72
CA ALA A 263 -2.59 -1.47 -11.76
C ALA A 263 -1.83 -1.21 -13.07
N MET A 264 -2.54 -1.17 -14.21
CA MET A 264 -1.94 -0.76 -15.50
C MET A 264 -1.38 0.67 -15.45
N GLY A 265 -2.14 1.62 -14.90
CA GLY A 265 -1.67 3.00 -14.71
C GLY A 265 -0.44 3.09 -13.80
N ALA A 266 -0.40 2.28 -12.72
CA ALA A 266 0.74 2.22 -11.81
C ALA A 266 2.02 1.66 -12.48
N ILE A 267 1.89 0.65 -13.35
CA ILE A 267 3.02 0.13 -14.16
C ILE A 267 3.56 1.22 -15.08
N VAL A 268 2.67 1.91 -15.80
CA VAL A 268 3.05 3.00 -16.70
C VAL A 268 3.72 4.15 -15.94
N ALA A 269 3.20 4.50 -14.77
CA ALA A 269 3.84 5.49 -13.90
C ALA A 269 5.25 5.07 -13.49
N GLY A 270 5.43 3.81 -13.08
CA GLY A 270 6.74 3.26 -12.71
C GLY A 270 7.79 3.40 -13.82
N ALA A 271 7.38 3.29 -15.07
CA ALA A 271 8.27 3.45 -16.23
C ALA A 271 8.52 4.92 -16.60
N ILE A 272 7.48 5.77 -16.57
CA ILE A 272 7.54 7.15 -17.08
C ILE A 272 8.10 8.13 -16.04
N ILE A 273 7.71 8.00 -14.78
CA ILE A 273 8.05 8.98 -13.73
C ILE A 273 9.56 9.16 -13.52
N PRO A 274 10.40 8.11 -13.51
CA PRO A 274 11.85 8.31 -13.41
C PRO A 274 12.42 9.14 -14.57
N ILE A 275 11.84 9.03 -15.78
CA ILE A 275 12.25 9.80 -16.95
C ILE A 275 11.82 11.26 -16.80
N VAL A 276 10.60 11.49 -16.34
CA VAL A 276 10.08 12.84 -16.08
C VAL A 276 10.89 13.52 -14.98
N SER A 277 11.14 12.83 -13.86
CA SER A 277 11.92 13.35 -12.73
C SER A 277 13.35 13.74 -13.13
N LYS A 278 13.97 13.01 -14.05
CA LYS A 278 15.30 13.38 -14.59
C LYS A 278 15.25 14.68 -15.43
N LYS A 279 14.12 14.98 -16.07
CA LYS A 279 13.97 16.16 -16.94
C LYS A 279 13.58 17.42 -16.18
N ILE A 280 12.65 17.32 -15.24
CA ILE A 280 12.06 18.50 -14.58
C ILE A 280 12.37 18.59 -13.08
N GLY A 281 13.05 17.59 -12.51
CA GLY A 281 13.34 17.46 -11.07
C GLY A 281 12.28 16.71 -10.30
N ASN A 282 12.65 16.17 -9.13
CA ASN A 282 11.75 15.40 -8.26
C ASN A 282 10.62 16.27 -7.70
N GLU A 283 10.91 17.52 -7.28
CA GLU A 283 9.94 18.43 -6.69
C GLU A 283 8.81 18.78 -7.64
N LYS A 284 9.15 19.16 -8.88
CA LYS A 284 8.15 19.50 -9.91
C LYS A 284 7.33 18.26 -10.30
N THR A 285 7.95 17.09 -10.34
CA THR A 285 7.26 15.83 -10.62
C THR A 285 6.24 15.50 -9.52
N ILE A 286 6.60 15.73 -8.24
CA ILE A 286 5.66 15.59 -7.12
C ILE A 286 4.47 16.54 -7.30
N ILE A 287 4.72 17.83 -7.58
CA ILE A 287 3.66 18.83 -7.78
C ILE A 287 2.72 18.40 -8.89
N VAL A 288 3.24 18.10 -10.08
CA VAL A 288 2.44 17.68 -11.23
C VAL A 288 1.62 16.43 -10.91
N SER A 289 2.19 15.46 -10.21
CA SER A 289 1.50 14.22 -9.85
C SER A 289 0.41 14.44 -8.80
N VAL A 290 0.64 15.31 -7.79
CA VAL A 290 -0.39 15.70 -6.80
C VAL A 290 -1.55 16.43 -7.48
N VAL A 291 -1.25 17.39 -8.35
CA VAL A 291 -2.26 18.15 -9.11
C VAL A 291 -3.06 17.21 -10.01
N LEU A 292 -2.41 16.32 -10.75
CA LEU A 292 -3.08 15.32 -11.58
C LEU A 292 -4.04 14.47 -10.76
N TYR A 293 -3.57 13.92 -9.62
CA TYR A 293 -4.40 13.12 -8.72
C TYR A 293 -5.60 13.90 -8.20
N THR A 294 -5.40 15.17 -7.81
CA THR A 294 -6.46 16.06 -7.31
C THR A 294 -7.53 16.32 -8.37
N ILE A 295 -7.12 16.68 -9.58
CA ILE A 295 -8.06 16.94 -10.69
C ILE A 295 -8.88 15.67 -10.96
N VAL A 296 -8.23 14.54 -11.09
CA VAL A 296 -8.87 13.29 -11.49
C VAL A 296 -9.85 12.79 -10.42
N ILE A 297 -9.50 12.87 -9.13
CA ILE A 297 -10.42 12.54 -8.03
C ILE A 297 -11.62 13.50 -7.99
N SER A 298 -11.42 14.78 -8.29
CA SER A 298 -12.50 15.77 -8.28
C SER A 298 -13.52 15.53 -9.40
N LEU A 299 -13.13 14.89 -10.48
CA LEU A 299 -14.02 14.59 -11.60
C LEU A 299 -14.91 13.35 -11.36
N ILE A 300 -14.57 12.47 -10.42
CA ILE A 300 -15.25 11.18 -10.23
C ILE A 300 -16.76 11.30 -10.05
N ILE A 301 -17.25 12.35 -9.38
CA ILE A 301 -18.66 12.49 -9.01
C ILE A 301 -19.55 12.75 -10.22
N HIS A 302 -18.99 13.25 -11.32
CA HIS A 302 -19.74 13.76 -12.46
C HIS A 302 -19.58 12.90 -13.73
N VAL A 303 -19.07 11.67 -13.62
CA VAL A 303 -18.69 10.86 -14.79
C VAL A 303 -19.54 9.61 -14.94
N ASN A 304 -19.73 9.20 -16.19
CA ASN A 304 -20.34 7.93 -16.54
C ASN A 304 -19.30 6.77 -16.40
N LEU A 305 -19.78 5.55 -16.50
CA LEU A 305 -18.96 4.35 -16.28
C LEU A 305 -17.70 4.26 -17.16
N PRO A 306 -17.72 4.49 -18.49
CA PRO A 306 -16.51 4.43 -19.31
C PRO A 306 -15.45 5.46 -18.88
N VAL A 307 -15.88 6.67 -18.55
CA VAL A 307 -14.99 7.74 -18.08
C VAL A 307 -14.46 7.43 -16.69
N TYR A 308 -15.27 6.88 -15.81
CA TYR A 308 -14.85 6.39 -14.49
C TYR A 308 -13.67 5.39 -14.61
N LEU A 309 -13.82 4.39 -15.46
CA LEU A 309 -12.75 3.39 -15.68
C LEU A 309 -11.48 4.04 -16.26
N ALA A 310 -11.61 4.96 -17.20
CA ALA A 310 -10.45 5.71 -17.72
C ALA A 310 -9.77 6.57 -16.64
N ILE A 311 -10.55 7.17 -15.76
CA ILE A 311 -10.07 7.95 -14.61
C ILE A 311 -9.19 7.08 -13.68
N MET A 312 -9.51 5.81 -13.45
CA MET A 312 -8.72 4.92 -12.59
C MET A 312 -7.27 4.80 -13.05
N PHE A 313 -7.02 4.80 -14.35
CA PHE A 313 -5.67 4.80 -14.91
C PHE A 313 -4.88 6.05 -14.52
N PHE A 314 -5.50 7.22 -14.61
CA PHE A 314 -4.85 8.50 -14.27
C PHE A 314 -4.70 8.70 -12.75
N ILE A 315 -5.64 8.21 -11.94
CA ILE A 315 -5.50 8.16 -10.48
C ILE A 315 -4.23 7.38 -10.11
N ALA A 316 -4.02 6.24 -10.74
CA ALA A 316 -2.83 5.43 -10.51
C ALA A 316 -1.54 6.14 -10.93
N ILE A 317 -1.54 6.85 -12.07
CA ILE A 317 -0.39 7.66 -12.50
C ILE A 317 -0.09 8.75 -11.47
N GLY A 318 -1.09 9.48 -11.01
CA GLY A 318 -0.92 10.54 -10.02
C GLY A 318 -0.35 10.00 -8.70
N ASN A 319 -0.97 8.98 -8.12
CA ASN A 319 -0.52 8.39 -6.85
C ASN A 319 0.87 7.74 -6.94
N SER A 320 1.08 6.88 -7.94
CA SER A 320 2.38 6.23 -8.13
C SER A 320 3.46 7.22 -8.52
N GLY A 321 3.10 8.27 -9.26
CA GLY A 321 3.98 9.37 -9.62
C GLY A 321 4.51 10.11 -8.39
N VAL A 322 3.61 10.49 -7.47
CA VAL A 322 4.00 11.09 -6.19
C VAL A 322 4.90 10.13 -5.41
N ARG A 323 4.53 8.86 -5.29
CA ARG A 323 5.29 7.87 -4.51
C ARG A 323 6.71 7.69 -5.02
N VAL A 324 6.89 7.52 -6.33
CA VAL A 324 8.20 7.33 -6.95
C VAL A 324 9.07 8.58 -6.82
N ALA A 325 8.53 9.76 -7.19
CA ALA A 325 9.29 11.01 -7.12
C ALA A 325 9.61 11.41 -5.69
N ARG A 326 8.69 11.20 -4.73
CA ARG A 326 8.88 11.48 -3.30
C ARG A 326 9.94 10.56 -2.68
N ASN A 327 9.95 9.29 -3.02
CA ASN A 327 10.98 8.38 -2.53
C ASN A 327 12.37 8.80 -3.02
N SER A 328 12.50 9.19 -4.30
CA SER A 328 13.74 9.72 -4.85
C SER A 328 14.17 11.02 -4.16
N PHE A 329 13.22 11.93 -3.93
CA PHE A 329 13.44 13.19 -3.23
C PHE A 329 13.90 12.96 -1.78
N LEU A 330 13.27 12.02 -1.05
CA LEU A 330 13.70 11.67 0.31
C LEU A 330 15.13 11.14 0.34
N MET A 331 15.52 10.29 -0.62
CA MET A 331 16.88 9.75 -0.72
C MET A 331 17.92 10.82 -1.07
N GLU A 332 17.52 11.86 -1.78
CA GLU A 332 18.39 12.99 -2.16
C GLU A 332 18.59 14.00 -1.01
N TRP A 333 17.53 14.27 -0.25
CA TRP A 333 17.49 15.36 0.73
C TRP A 333 17.72 14.93 2.18
N ILE A 334 17.57 13.66 2.51
CA ILE A 334 17.64 13.19 3.89
C ILE A 334 18.85 12.24 4.06
N PRO A 335 19.71 12.49 5.05
CA PRO A 335 20.83 11.60 5.35
C PRO A 335 20.41 10.15 5.58
N ASN A 336 21.19 9.20 5.07
CA ASN A 336 20.87 7.77 5.10
C ASN A 336 20.71 7.19 6.51
N ASP A 337 21.38 7.76 7.50
CA ASP A 337 21.35 7.33 8.90
C ASP A 337 20.04 7.66 9.61
N ILE A 338 19.25 8.64 9.13
CA ILE A 338 17.98 9.09 9.72
C ILE A 338 16.77 8.93 8.81
N ILE A 339 16.95 8.60 7.52
CA ILE A 339 15.86 8.52 6.52
C ILE A 339 14.71 7.59 6.97
N GLY A 340 15.03 6.46 7.58
CA GLY A 340 14.01 5.54 8.08
C GLY A 340 13.17 6.13 9.23
N ARG A 341 13.78 6.97 10.10
CA ARG A 341 13.07 7.65 11.19
C ARG A 341 12.17 8.77 10.67
N VAL A 342 12.67 9.52 9.68
CA VAL A 342 11.91 10.58 9.01
C VAL A 342 10.71 9.97 8.25
N ASP A 343 10.90 8.90 7.47
CA ASP A 343 9.80 8.20 6.78
C ASP A 343 8.80 7.63 7.78
N GLY A 344 9.27 7.09 8.91
CA GLY A 344 8.42 6.60 10.01
C GLY A 344 7.50 7.67 10.59
N VAL A 345 7.97 8.92 10.72
CA VAL A 345 7.14 10.06 11.17
C VAL A 345 6.00 10.32 10.18
N PHE A 346 6.30 10.38 8.87
CA PHE A 346 5.26 10.60 7.85
C PHE A 346 4.26 9.44 7.78
N ARG A 347 4.71 8.20 7.92
CA ARG A 347 3.81 7.03 7.99
C ARG A 347 2.88 7.12 9.19
N SER A 348 3.38 7.49 10.37
CA SER A 348 2.58 7.63 11.59
C SER A 348 1.53 8.73 11.46
N ILE A 349 1.94 9.92 10.98
CA ILE A 349 1.01 11.03 10.74
C ILE A 349 -0.03 10.64 9.68
N GLY A 350 0.40 10.01 8.58
CA GLY A 350 -0.50 9.55 7.53
C GLY A 350 -1.53 8.54 8.03
N LEU A 351 -1.15 7.62 8.91
CA LEU A 351 -2.08 6.67 9.54
C LEU A 351 -3.09 7.37 10.44
N LEU A 352 -2.66 8.36 11.25
CA LEU A 352 -3.57 9.15 12.09
C LEU A 352 -4.59 9.92 11.25
N ILE A 353 -4.14 10.61 10.20
CA ILE A 353 -5.02 11.31 9.26
C ILE A 353 -6.01 10.32 8.61
N ARG A 354 -5.52 9.16 8.17
CA ARG A 354 -6.37 8.10 7.59
C ARG A 354 -7.43 7.64 8.58
N VAL A 355 -7.10 7.37 9.84
CA VAL A 355 -8.05 6.92 10.87
C VAL A 355 -9.16 7.95 11.05
N VAL A 356 -8.81 9.23 11.21
CA VAL A 356 -9.78 10.32 11.39
C VAL A 356 -10.70 10.44 10.17
N LEU A 357 -10.12 10.49 8.97
CA LEU A 357 -10.90 10.63 7.74
C LEU A 357 -11.76 9.39 7.47
N LEU A 358 -11.25 8.19 7.71
CA LEU A 358 -12.00 6.95 7.52
C LEU A 358 -13.18 6.86 8.50
N ALA A 359 -12.99 7.24 9.77
CA ALA A 359 -14.07 7.30 10.74
C ALA A 359 -15.16 8.30 10.32
N THR A 360 -14.76 9.50 9.88
CA THR A 360 -15.69 10.52 9.38
C THR A 360 -16.43 10.04 8.14
N PHE A 361 -15.72 9.49 7.16
CA PHE A 361 -16.31 9.04 5.91
C PHE A 361 -17.23 7.83 6.10
N THR A 362 -16.88 6.91 6.99
CA THR A 362 -17.79 5.78 7.34
C THR A 362 -19.11 6.31 7.91
N GLY A 363 -19.07 7.31 8.82
CA GLY A 363 -20.28 7.95 9.32
C GLY A 363 -21.08 8.69 8.24
N MET A 364 -20.42 9.36 7.31
CA MET A 364 -21.08 10.04 6.18
C MET A 364 -21.72 9.06 5.21
N VAL A 365 -21.03 7.96 4.87
CA VAL A 365 -21.56 6.90 3.98
C VAL A 365 -22.76 6.22 4.62
N SER A 366 -22.71 5.86 5.90
CA SER A 366 -23.83 5.23 6.61
C SER A 366 -25.08 6.15 6.69
N SER A 367 -24.89 7.47 6.60
CA SER A 367 -25.95 8.47 6.55
C SER A 367 -26.40 8.82 5.12
N GLY A 368 -25.90 8.13 4.08
CA GLY A 368 -26.26 8.38 2.70
C GLY A 368 -25.53 9.55 2.02
N PHE A 369 -24.49 10.11 2.65
CA PHE A 369 -23.75 11.28 2.12
C PHE A 369 -22.46 10.89 1.38
N LEU A 370 -22.47 9.82 0.59
CA LEU A 370 -21.31 9.37 -0.18
C LEU A 370 -20.70 10.47 -1.10
N PRO A 371 -21.47 11.27 -1.88
CA PRO A 371 -20.90 12.34 -2.69
C PRO A 371 -20.11 13.37 -1.87
N LEU A 372 -20.56 13.66 -0.65
CA LEU A 372 -19.89 14.60 0.24
C LEU A 372 -18.50 14.09 0.69
N CYS A 373 -18.30 12.76 0.78
CA CYS A 373 -16.98 12.18 1.04
C CYS A 373 -15.99 12.53 -0.07
N PHE A 374 -16.39 12.40 -1.33
CA PHE A 374 -15.53 12.76 -2.47
C PHE A 374 -15.30 14.27 -2.57
N ILE A 375 -16.31 15.10 -2.31
CA ILE A 375 -16.16 16.57 -2.26
C ILE A 375 -15.16 16.97 -1.17
N SER A 376 -15.30 16.40 0.04
CA SER A 376 -14.39 16.64 1.16
C SER A 376 -12.96 16.21 0.84
N LEU A 377 -12.80 15.01 0.25
CA LEU A 377 -11.50 14.50 -0.18
C LEU A 377 -10.88 15.40 -1.25
N SER A 378 -11.66 15.84 -2.25
CA SER A 378 -11.23 16.77 -3.28
C SER A 378 -10.78 18.11 -2.71
N GLY A 379 -11.53 18.65 -1.74
CA GLY A 379 -11.16 19.88 -1.03
C GLY A 379 -9.83 19.74 -0.27
N LEU A 380 -9.64 18.65 0.45
CA LEU A 380 -8.36 18.36 1.14
C LEU A 380 -7.19 18.23 0.17
N LEU A 381 -7.40 17.56 -0.96
CA LEU A 381 -6.38 17.39 -2.00
C LEU A 381 -6.07 18.72 -2.70
N PHE A 382 -7.08 19.58 -2.91
CA PHE A 382 -6.89 20.92 -3.48
C PHE A 382 -6.04 21.78 -2.56
N VAL A 383 -6.33 21.81 -1.25
CA VAL A 383 -5.50 22.50 -0.25
C VAL A 383 -4.08 21.93 -0.25
N SER A 384 -3.94 20.60 -0.34
CA SER A 384 -2.65 19.92 -0.44
C SER A 384 -1.87 20.34 -1.69
N SER A 385 -2.53 20.42 -2.85
CA SER A 385 -1.91 20.87 -4.11
C SER A 385 -1.38 22.30 -4.02
N ILE A 386 -2.16 23.20 -3.43
CA ILE A 386 -1.72 24.59 -3.19
C ILE A 386 -0.52 24.60 -2.21
N ALA A 387 -0.60 23.86 -1.13
CA ALA A 387 0.45 23.83 -0.12
C ALA A 387 1.77 23.24 -0.66
N VAL A 388 1.72 22.18 -1.49
CA VAL A 388 2.90 21.64 -2.18
C VAL A 388 3.54 22.69 -3.10
N PHE A 389 2.71 23.40 -3.88
CA PHE A 389 3.20 24.45 -4.78
C PHE A 389 3.82 25.63 -4.03
N LEU A 390 3.16 26.13 -2.97
CA LEU A 390 3.65 27.26 -2.17
C LEU A 390 4.93 26.92 -1.41
N THR A 391 5.05 25.72 -0.86
CA THR A 391 6.26 25.29 -0.16
C THR A 391 7.42 25.11 -1.13
N TRP A 392 7.18 24.56 -2.31
CA TRP A 392 8.19 24.51 -3.37
C TRP A 392 8.64 25.90 -3.80
N LYS A 393 7.69 26.85 -4.01
CA LYS A 393 8.00 28.23 -4.43
C LYS A 393 8.81 28.99 -3.38
N LYS A 394 8.57 28.74 -2.08
CA LYS A 394 9.42 29.31 -1.01
C LYS A 394 10.87 28.85 -1.09
N GLY A 395 11.11 27.74 -1.76
CA GLY A 395 12.42 27.11 -1.89
C GLY A 395 12.91 26.47 -0.59
N PHE A 396 13.80 25.52 -0.74
CA PHE A 396 14.44 24.80 0.36
C PHE A 396 15.82 25.38 0.70
N GLU A 397 16.16 26.57 0.20
CA GLU A 397 17.51 27.16 0.37
C GLU A 397 17.89 27.34 1.84
N LYS A 398 16.96 27.83 2.68
CA LYS A 398 17.20 27.92 4.13
C LYS A 398 17.41 26.55 4.77
N ASP A 399 16.66 25.56 4.34
CA ASP A 399 16.76 24.20 4.83
C ASP A 399 18.06 23.53 4.35
N ARG A 400 18.59 23.90 3.18
CA ARG A 400 19.86 23.46 2.61
C ARG A 400 21.06 24.00 3.39
N VAL A 401 21.06 25.28 3.75
CA VAL A 401 22.09 25.90 4.59
C VAL A 401 22.16 25.22 5.96
N VAL A 402 21.02 24.87 6.55
CA VAL A 402 20.97 24.12 7.81
C VAL A 402 21.57 22.72 7.65
N MET A 403 21.31 22.05 6.49
CA MET A 403 21.92 20.74 6.20
C MET A 403 23.45 20.81 6.08
N GLU A 404 23.98 21.79 5.36
CA GLU A 404 25.41 21.96 5.18
C GLU A 404 26.11 22.26 6.53
N ASN A 405 25.51 23.08 7.37
CA ASN A 405 26.04 23.36 8.70
C ASN A 405 26.02 22.14 9.63
N ASP A 406 24.95 21.33 9.62
CA ASP A 406 24.88 20.11 10.41
C ASP A 406 25.91 19.04 9.95
N LEU A 407 26.23 18.97 8.64
CA LEU A 407 27.27 18.10 8.09
C LEU A 407 28.69 18.58 8.46
N PHE A 408 28.92 19.90 8.49
CA PHE A 408 30.19 20.46 8.92
C PHE A 408 30.49 20.25 10.43
N VAL A 409 29.46 20.27 11.26
CA VAL A 409 29.59 20.01 12.71
C VAL A 409 29.88 18.54 13.00
N THR A 410 29.25 17.62 12.26
CA THR A 410 29.48 16.17 12.43
C THR A 410 30.83 15.71 11.94
N ASN A 411 31.38 16.33 10.86
CA ASN A 411 32.73 16.03 10.36
C ASN A 411 33.84 16.61 11.23
N LYS A 412 33.57 17.63 12.07
CA LYS A 412 34.56 18.17 13.03
C LYS A 412 34.60 17.39 14.35
N SER A 413 33.66 16.52 14.61
CA SER A 413 33.55 15.69 15.84
C SER A 413 34.02 14.24 15.63
N MET A 414 34.51 13.90 14.43
CA MET A 414 35.28 12.69 14.10
C MET A 414 36.76 13.04 13.93
#